data_5a8a87893b52301725a928084139b95b
#
_entry.id   5a8a87893b52301725a928084139b95b
#
_cell.length_a   1.000
_cell.length_b   1.000
_cell.length_c   1.000
_cell.angle_alpha   90.00
_cell.angle_beta   90.00
_cell.angle_gamma   90.00
#
_symmetry.space_group_name_H-M   'P 1'
#
loop_
_entity.id
_entity.type
_entity.pdbx_description
1 polymer ?
#
loop_
_entity_poly.entity_id
_entity_poly.type
_entity_poly.pdbx_seq_one_letter_code
_entity_poly.pdbx_strand_id
1 'polypeptide(L)'
;MKKYLFAAACVSMFAAAPSYAADETTQSFETGLIPSPHIFLPQGEVKGAVFLISDAAGWGDSEKTEADRLVSQGSVVIGVDFPSYMEALNRYDVSLNDGCIYTVSDIESLSQQVQRAAGNSPYHLPIVAGIGEGGALALAIAAQTPDATIGQTFVVDPHAGIPLSKELCTPAQKKVVGDRSVYGLTDGSLPDPIIATFTPAADKDGRAHVEDLKKAHDAIEIRDSTDDAQTVFADTLDDLVTASGAFDNPLGLPLAVLEAKPNLDTMAVIYSGDGGWRDIDKVVGGMLQKEGIPVVGIDSLRYFWTERKPQETADDLSRIIEFYRKQWKVKHVLLIGYSFGADIVPATYQLLKPEEKRAVAQISLLSLSHQVDYVISVMGWLGQKTEGAGGDPIKDLKGANPKLVQCIYGKDDDDDVACPAVKDVGGEVIELPGDHHFDENYDLLTKTIIDGLKARLKG
;
A
#
# COMPACT_ATOMS: atom_id res chain seq x y z
N MET A 1 -36.51 -34.73 -60.25
CA MET A 1 -35.70 -34.74 -59.07
C MET A 1 -35.71 -33.33 -58.49
N LYS A 2 -36.52 -33.08 -57.42
CA LYS A 2 -36.58 -31.77 -56.70
C LYS A 2 -35.65 -31.82 -55.52
N LYS A 3 -34.65 -30.94 -55.52
CA LYS A 3 -33.72 -30.74 -54.33
C LYS A 3 -34.39 -29.77 -53.39
N TYR A 4 -34.64 -30.22 -52.17
CA TYR A 4 -35.04 -29.35 -51.06
C TYR A 4 -33.76 -28.87 -50.33
N LEU A 5 -33.53 -27.55 -50.26
CA LEU A 5 -32.57 -26.90 -49.36
C LEU A 5 -33.27 -26.69 -48.02
N PHE A 6 -32.71 -27.29 -46.96
CA PHE A 6 -33.02 -26.94 -45.57
C PHE A 6 -32.09 -25.82 -45.12
N ALA A 7 -32.65 -24.66 -44.85
CA ALA A 7 -31.92 -23.57 -44.15
C ALA A 7 -32.10 -23.79 -42.66
N ALA A 8 -31.00 -24.09 -41.95
CA ALA A 8 -30.97 -24.15 -40.51
C ALA A 8 -30.75 -22.71 -39.95
N ALA A 9 -31.76 -22.16 -39.29
CA ALA A 9 -31.66 -20.90 -38.58
C ALA A 9 -31.06 -21.18 -37.18
N CYS A 10 -29.79 -20.78 -36.94
CA CYS A 10 -29.23 -20.75 -35.62
C CYS A 10 -29.82 -19.55 -34.85
N VAL A 11 -30.72 -19.82 -33.93
CA VAL A 11 -31.18 -18.84 -32.94
C VAL A 11 -30.12 -18.79 -31.82
N SER A 12 -29.30 -17.76 -31.79
CA SER A 12 -28.40 -17.47 -30.68
C SER A 12 -29.24 -16.94 -29.53
N MET A 13 -29.51 -17.78 -28.52
CA MET A 13 -30.04 -17.31 -27.23
C MET A 13 -28.92 -16.60 -26.51
N PHE A 14 -28.94 -15.29 -26.51
CA PHE A 14 -28.23 -14.50 -25.51
C PHE A 14 -28.96 -14.72 -24.18
N ALA A 15 -28.39 -15.55 -23.29
CA ALA A 15 -28.78 -15.58 -21.91
C ALA A 15 -28.29 -14.26 -21.29
N ALA A 16 -29.21 -13.32 -21.05
CA ALA A 16 -28.92 -12.20 -20.18
C ALA A 16 -28.57 -12.77 -18.78
N ALA A 17 -27.34 -12.57 -18.32
CA ALA A 17 -26.99 -12.85 -16.95
C ALA A 17 -27.90 -12.01 -16.04
N PRO A 18 -28.49 -12.58 -14.98
CA PRO A 18 -29.27 -11.78 -14.04
C PRO A 18 -28.32 -10.74 -13.42
N SER A 19 -28.64 -9.46 -13.57
CA SER A 19 -28.02 -8.39 -12.79
C SER A 19 -28.50 -8.59 -11.35
N TYR A 20 -27.69 -9.22 -10.51
CA TYR A 20 -27.90 -9.21 -9.09
C TYR A 20 -27.47 -7.83 -8.59
N ALA A 21 -28.39 -7.05 -8.01
CA ALA A 21 -28.03 -5.95 -7.17
C ALA A 21 -27.18 -6.49 -6.03
N ALA A 22 -26.05 -5.85 -5.74
CA ALA A 22 -25.22 -6.27 -4.62
C ALA A 22 -25.93 -5.92 -3.32
N ASP A 23 -26.09 -6.91 -2.46
CA ASP A 23 -26.60 -6.67 -1.11
C ASP A 23 -25.48 -6.11 -0.23
N GLU A 24 -25.80 -5.08 0.54
CA GLU A 24 -24.94 -4.56 1.58
C GLU A 24 -24.68 -5.63 2.64
N THR A 25 -23.42 -5.84 3.03
CA THR A 25 -23.09 -6.86 4.01
C THR A 25 -23.62 -6.50 5.40
N THR A 26 -24.11 -7.49 6.15
CA THR A 26 -24.50 -7.34 7.55
C THR A 26 -23.37 -7.60 8.55
N GLN A 27 -22.16 -7.89 8.05
CA GLN A 27 -20.99 -8.09 8.89
C GLN A 27 -20.55 -6.76 9.52
N SER A 28 -20.15 -6.78 10.79
CA SER A 28 -19.66 -5.61 11.51
C SER A 28 -18.15 -5.49 11.38
N PHE A 29 -17.66 -4.25 11.28
CA PHE A 29 -16.26 -3.87 11.16
C PHE A 29 -15.93 -2.74 12.13
N GLU A 30 -14.66 -2.60 12.48
CA GLU A 30 -14.16 -1.42 13.18
C GLU A 30 -14.03 -0.28 12.16
N THR A 31 -14.85 0.76 12.31
CA THR A 31 -14.97 1.82 11.30
C THR A 31 -14.30 3.13 11.70
N GLY A 32 -13.71 3.20 12.89
CA GLY A 32 -13.11 4.44 13.40
C GLY A 32 -14.11 5.59 13.41
N LEU A 33 -13.72 6.70 12.79
CA LEU A 33 -14.57 7.90 12.68
C LEU A 33 -15.54 7.86 11.48
N ILE A 34 -15.48 6.85 10.63
CA ILE A 34 -16.39 6.70 9.48
C ILE A 34 -17.73 6.15 9.99
N PRO A 35 -18.81 6.95 10.02
CA PRO A 35 -20.08 6.51 10.59
C PRO A 35 -20.85 5.62 9.61
N SER A 36 -21.22 4.41 10.05
CA SER A 36 -22.09 3.51 9.31
C SER A 36 -21.75 3.39 7.81
N PRO A 37 -20.53 3.01 7.44
CA PRO A 37 -20.15 2.88 6.03
C PRO A 37 -21.01 1.83 5.32
N HIS A 38 -21.33 2.08 4.05
CA HIS A 38 -22.06 1.15 3.19
C HIS A 38 -21.06 0.16 2.57
N ILE A 39 -21.08 -1.11 2.99
CA ILE A 39 -20.06 -2.09 2.58
C ILE A 39 -20.67 -3.16 1.68
N PHE A 40 -20.09 -3.30 0.50
CA PHE A 40 -20.51 -4.27 -0.52
C PHE A 40 -19.35 -5.18 -0.89
N LEU A 41 -19.59 -6.48 -0.89
CA LEU A 41 -18.59 -7.49 -1.18
C LEU A 41 -18.90 -8.19 -2.51
N PRO A 42 -17.90 -8.36 -3.40
CA PRO A 42 -18.09 -9.09 -4.64
C PRO A 42 -18.25 -10.60 -4.41
N GLN A 43 -18.84 -11.29 -5.36
CA GLN A 43 -18.84 -12.75 -5.39
C GLN A 43 -17.58 -13.26 -6.10
N GLY A 44 -16.70 -13.97 -5.40
CA GLY A 44 -15.49 -14.55 -5.96
C GLY A 44 -14.23 -13.74 -5.68
N GLU A 45 -13.29 -13.73 -6.62
CA GLU A 45 -12.00 -13.06 -6.47
C GLU A 45 -12.16 -11.53 -6.43
N VAL A 46 -11.53 -10.89 -5.44
CA VAL A 46 -11.43 -9.43 -5.35
C VAL A 46 -10.42 -8.94 -6.38
N LYS A 47 -10.83 -7.97 -7.20
CA LYS A 47 -10.02 -7.35 -8.26
C LYS A 47 -9.63 -5.92 -7.97
N GLY A 48 -10.24 -5.30 -6.95
CA GLY A 48 -9.98 -3.94 -6.53
C GLY A 48 -10.74 -3.59 -5.26
N ALA A 49 -10.40 -2.45 -4.66
CA ALA A 49 -11.09 -1.90 -3.51
C ALA A 49 -11.31 -0.39 -3.72
N VAL A 50 -12.53 0.08 -3.47
CA VAL A 50 -12.92 1.47 -3.70
C VAL A 50 -13.58 2.05 -2.46
N PHE A 51 -13.06 3.15 -1.94
CA PHE A 51 -13.77 4.06 -1.06
C PHE A 51 -14.53 5.06 -1.93
N LEU A 52 -15.83 4.90 -1.97
CA LEU A 52 -16.74 5.74 -2.73
C LEU A 52 -17.36 6.80 -1.81
N ILE A 53 -16.92 8.05 -1.95
CA ILE A 53 -17.39 9.15 -1.11
C ILE A 53 -18.51 9.87 -1.83
N SER A 54 -19.69 9.95 -1.20
CA SER A 54 -20.85 10.66 -1.77
C SER A 54 -20.62 12.17 -1.85
N ASP A 55 -21.41 12.83 -2.69
CA ASP A 55 -21.47 14.31 -2.73
C ASP A 55 -22.28 14.87 -1.54
N ALA A 56 -22.49 16.17 -1.51
CA ALA A 56 -23.24 16.94 -0.48
C ALA A 56 -24.64 16.38 -0.17
N ALA A 57 -25.29 15.73 -1.14
CA ALA A 57 -26.59 15.11 -0.95
C ALA A 57 -26.58 13.86 -0.06
N GLY A 58 -25.41 13.31 0.22
CA GLY A 58 -25.22 12.07 0.97
C GLY A 58 -25.37 10.81 0.11
N TRP A 59 -25.36 9.65 0.78
CA TRP A 59 -25.46 8.35 0.12
C TRP A 59 -26.89 8.10 -0.40
N GLY A 60 -27.03 7.91 -1.70
CA GLY A 60 -28.32 7.74 -2.37
C GLY A 60 -28.31 6.69 -3.48
N ASP A 61 -29.31 6.75 -4.35
CA ASP A 61 -29.48 5.79 -5.45
C ASP A 61 -28.34 5.86 -6.47
N SER A 62 -27.73 7.03 -6.66
CA SER A 62 -26.58 7.23 -7.56
C SER A 62 -25.37 6.44 -7.07
N GLU A 63 -24.99 6.63 -5.81
CA GLU A 63 -23.86 5.94 -5.18
C GLU A 63 -24.10 4.44 -5.09
N LYS A 64 -25.33 4.03 -4.77
CA LYS A 64 -25.70 2.61 -4.76
C LYS A 64 -25.61 1.99 -6.15
N THR A 65 -26.04 2.66 -7.19
CA THR A 65 -25.94 2.18 -8.58
C THR A 65 -24.47 1.99 -8.97
N GLU A 66 -23.61 2.93 -8.60
CA GLU A 66 -22.18 2.86 -8.83
C GLU A 66 -21.53 1.72 -8.03
N ALA A 67 -21.90 1.56 -6.75
CA ALA A 67 -21.44 0.46 -5.93
C ALA A 67 -21.84 -0.91 -6.52
N ASP A 68 -23.10 -1.09 -6.93
CA ASP A 68 -23.58 -2.32 -7.58
C ASP A 68 -22.77 -2.63 -8.84
N ARG A 69 -22.45 -1.60 -9.64
CA ARG A 69 -21.65 -1.73 -10.87
C ARG A 69 -20.23 -2.20 -10.55
N LEU A 70 -19.53 -1.56 -9.63
CA LEU A 70 -18.16 -1.90 -9.22
C LEU A 70 -18.07 -3.30 -8.61
N VAL A 71 -19.05 -3.67 -7.77
CA VAL A 71 -19.13 -5.01 -7.17
C VAL A 71 -19.33 -6.08 -8.24
N SER A 72 -20.17 -5.81 -9.25
CA SER A 72 -20.37 -6.74 -10.37
C SER A 72 -19.10 -7.03 -11.17
N GLN A 73 -18.12 -6.13 -11.12
CA GLN A 73 -16.80 -6.26 -11.75
C GLN A 73 -15.76 -6.92 -10.83
N GLY A 74 -16.12 -7.18 -9.58
CA GLY A 74 -15.25 -7.84 -8.61
C GLY A 74 -14.59 -6.90 -7.62
N SER A 75 -15.02 -5.64 -7.49
CA SER A 75 -14.47 -4.72 -6.49
C SER A 75 -15.18 -4.84 -5.16
N VAL A 76 -14.41 -4.73 -4.07
CA VAL A 76 -14.94 -4.34 -2.76
C VAL A 76 -15.29 -2.87 -2.81
N VAL A 77 -16.48 -2.47 -2.33
CA VAL A 77 -16.88 -1.08 -2.24
C VAL A 77 -17.20 -0.71 -0.79
N ILE A 78 -16.59 0.37 -0.33
CA ILE A 78 -16.81 0.97 0.97
C ILE A 78 -17.38 2.37 0.73
N GLY A 79 -18.69 2.50 0.89
CA GLY A 79 -19.41 3.75 0.68
C GLY A 79 -19.35 4.63 1.92
N VAL A 80 -19.00 5.89 1.73
CA VAL A 80 -18.89 6.91 2.79
C VAL A 80 -19.90 8.01 2.52
N ASP A 81 -20.87 8.18 3.44
CA ASP A 81 -21.80 9.29 3.40
C ASP A 81 -21.10 10.58 3.83
N PHE A 82 -20.84 11.49 2.88
CA PHE A 82 -20.08 12.71 3.13
C PHE A 82 -20.68 13.58 4.25
N PRO A 83 -21.99 13.92 4.27
CA PRO A 83 -22.53 14.75 5.34
C PRO A 83 -22.36 14.14 6.74
N SER A 84 -22.64 12.86 6.88
CA SER A 84 -22.51 12.14 8.17
C SER A 84 -21.06 12.07 8.63
N TYR A 85 -20.14 11.85 7.69
CA TYR A 85 -18.71 11.80 8.03
C TYR A 85 -18.18 13.17 8.43
N MET A 86 -18.55 14.24 7.71
CA MET A 86 -18.20 15.61 8.10
C MET A 86 -18.77 15.99 9.47
N GLU A 87 -19.99 15.55 9.79
CA GLU A 87 -20.58 15.75 11.12
C GLU A 87 -19.77 15.02 12.21
N ALA A 88 -19.36 13.76 11.97
CA ALA A 88 -18.55 12.99 12.91
C ALA A 88 -17.18 13.65 13.13
N LEU A 89 -16.48 14.05 12.07
CA LEU A 89 -15.18 14.73 12.15
C LEU A 89 -15.28 16.07 12.92
N ASN A 90 -16.31 16.87 12.66
CA ASN A 90 -16.51 18.14 13.36
C ASN A 90 -16.86 17.96 14.85
N ARG A 91 -17.44 16.84 15.25
CA ARG A 91 -17.74 16.49 16.66
C ARG A 91 -16.59 15.84 17.40
N TYR A 92 -15.60 15.33 16.68
CA TYR A 92 -14.48 14.59 17.29
C TYR A 92 -13.74 15.46 18.31
N ASP A 93 -13.42 14.88 19.46
CA ASP A 93 -12.59 15.54 20.48
C ASP A 93 -11.11 15.38 20.14
N VAL A 94 -10.57 16.38 19.47
CA VAL A 94 -9.15 16.37 19.03
C VAL A 94 -8.15 16.34 20.17
N SER A 95 -8.57 16.64 21.42
CA SER A 95 -7.66 16.52 22.59
C SER A 95 -7.22 15.09 22.87
N LEU A 96 -7.91 14.12 22.28
CA LEU A 96 -7.55 12.70 22.34
C LEU A 96 -6.44 12.30 21.35
N ASN A 97 -6.07 13.17 20.42
CA ASN A 97 -5.10 12.89 19.35
C ASN A 97 -4.30 14.15 18.97
N ASP A 98 -3.44 14.65 19.86
CA ASP A 98 -2.50 15.75 19.63
C ASP A 98 -3.10 17.04 19.00
N GLY A 99 -4.42 17.24 19.11
CA GLY A 99 -5.13 18.42 18.63
C GLY A 99 -5.57 18.36 17.17
N CYS A 100 -5.39 17.27 16.47
CA CYS A 100 -5.75 17.10 15.06
C CYS A 100 -6.50 15.78 14.80
N ILE A 101 -7.03 15.59 13.58
CA ILE A 101 -7.73 14.38 13.13
C ILE A 101 -6.85 13.65 12.11
N TYR A 102 -6.65 12.35 12.32
CA TYR A 102 -5.99 11.48 11.35
C TYR A 102 -6.99 10.48 10.79
N THR A 103 -7.43 10.70 9.54
CA THR A 103 -8.50 9.92 8.90
C THR A 103 -7.98 8.69 8.16
N VAL A 104 -6.70 8.66 7.83
CA VAL A 104 -6.14 7.63 6.95
C VAL A 104 -6.03 6.28 7.64
N SER A 105 -5.77 6.25 8.95
CA SER A 105 -5.76 5.00 9.72
C SER A 105 -7.10 4.26 9.67
N ASP A 106 -8.22 5.01 9.70
CA ASP A 106 -9.55 4.42 9.62
C ASP A 106 -9.80 3.82 8.23
N ILE A 107 -9.36 4.52 7.17
CA ILE A 107 -9.47 4.04 5.78
C ILE A 107 -8.63 2.78 5.58
N GLU A 108 -7.39 2.79 6.02
CA GLU A 108 -6.47 1.66 5.90
C GLU A 108 -7.01 0.43 6.66
N SER A 109 -7.34 0.60 7.94
CA SER A 109 -7.87 -0.47 8.78
C SER A 109 -9.17 -1.05 8.23
N LEU A 110 -10.11 -0.20 7.85
CA LEU A 110 -11.39 -0.64 7.29
C LEU A 110 -11.20 -1.37 5.94
N SER A 111 -10.34 -0.85 5.06
CA SER A 111 -9.99 -1.50 3.79
C SER A 111 -9.48 -2.92 4.02
N GLN A 112 -8.57 -3.10 4.95
CA GLN A 112 -7.96 -4.38 5.27
C GLN A 112 -8.98 -5.36 5.87
N GLN A 113 -9.80 -4.92 6.82
CA GLN A 113 -10.86 -5.74 7.41
C GLN A 113 -11.86 -6.22 6.37
N VAL A 114 -12.34 -5.31 5.51
CA VAL A 114 -13.35 -5.62 4.49
C VAL A 114 -12.77 -6.53 3.40
N GLN A 115 -11.56 -6.29 2.93
CA GLN A 115 -10.92 -7.16 1.95
C GLN A 115 -10.61 -8.55 2.54
N ARG A 116 -10.26 -8.65 3.82
CA ARG A 116 -10.10 -9.93 4.49
C ARG A 116 -11.42 -10.69 4.59
N ALA A 117 -12.51 -9.99 4.88
CA ALA A 117 -13.87 -10.58 4.92
C ALA A 117 -14.37 -11.01 3.54
N ALA A 118 -13.94 -10.36 2.47
CA ALA A 118 -14.29 -10.72 1.10
C ALA A 118 -13.64 -12.04 0.63
N GLY A 119 -12.62 -12.56 1.34
CA GLY A 119 -12.02 -13.85 1.06
C GLY A 119 -10.49 -13.84 0.89
N ASN A 120 -9.96 -14.89 0.28
CA ASN A 120 -8.53 -15.12 0.15
C ASN A 120 -8.00 -14.65 -1.21
N SER A 121 -8.25 -13.38 -1.55
CA SER A 121 -7.72 -12.71 -2.74
C SER A 121 -6.48 -11.86 -2.35
N PRO A 122 -5.62 -11.45 -3.30
CA PRO A 122 -4.56 -10.48 -3.04
C PRO A 122 -5.10 -9.17 -2.45
N TYR A 123 -4.29 -8.48 -1.65
CA TYR A 123 -4.65 -7.15 -1.16
C TYR A 123 -4.47 -6.10 -2.25
N HIS A 124 -5.50 -5.27 -2.41
CA HIS A 124 -5.49 -4.12 -3.31
C HIS A 124 -5.46 -2.84 -2.48
N LEU A 125 -4.48 -1.97 -2.73
CA LEU A 125 -4.50 -0.64 -2.17
C LEU A 125 -5.80 0.06 -2.63
N PRO A 126 -6.57 0.67 -1.72
CA PRO A 126 -7.88 1.22 -2.06
C PRO A 126 -7.76 2.43 -3.00
N ILE A 127 -8.71 2.55 -3.92
CA ILE A 127 -8.95 3.78 -4.67
C ILE A 127 -9.89 4.64 -3.81
N VAL A 128 -9.50 5.88 -3.53
CA VAL A 128 -10.37 6.85 -2.84
C VAL A 128 -10.94 7.80 -3.88
N ALA A 129 -12.26 7.78 -4.06
CA ALA A 129 -12.90 8.50 -5.16
C ALA A 129 -14.17 9.22 -4.74
N GLY A 130 -14.45 10.38 -5.38
CA GLY A 130 -15.67 11.15 -5.13
C GLY A 130 -15.90 12.25 -6.17
N ILE A 131 -17.17 12.69 -6.23
CA ILE A 131 -17.61 13.83 -7.04
C ILE A 131 -17.87 15.02 -6.10
N GLY A 132 -17.65 16.24 -6.53
CA GLY A 132 -18.02 17.45 -5.79
C GLY A 132 -17.39 17.52 -4.39
N GLU A 133 -18.22 17.47 -3.35
CA GLU A 133 -17.77 17.46 -1.95
C GLU A 133 -17.01 16.18 -1.59
N GLY A 134 -17.44 15.02 -2.08
CA GLY A 134 -16.71 13.76 -1.92
C GLY A 134 -15.33 13.82 -2.53
N GLY A 135 -15.19 14.47 -3.69
CA GLY A 135 -13.92 14.74 -4.33
C GLY A 135 -13.02 15.67 -3.52
N ALA A 136 -13.59 16.72 -2.91
CA ALA A 136 -12.86 17.63 -2.02
C ALA A 136 -12.33 16.90 -0.78
N LEU A 137 -13.13 15.99 -0.21
CA LEU A 137 -12.70 15.17 0.93
C LEU A 137 -11.60 14.17 0.53
N ALA A 138 -11.70 13.55 -0.65
CA ALA A 138 -10.64 12.66 -1.16
C ALA A 138 -9.28 13.38 -1.28
N LEU A 139 -9.28 14.63 -1.79
CA LEU A 139 -8.06 15.44 -1.84
C LEU A 139 -7.53 15.83 -0.44
N ALA A 140 -8.41 16.09 0.52
CA ALA A 140 -8.02 16.37 1.90
C ALA A 140 -7.46 15.13 2.60
N ILE A 141 -7.97 13.94 2.29
CA ILE A 141 -7.40 12.65 2.72
C ILE A 141 -6.00 12.46 2.12
N ALA A 142 -5.81 12.71 0.83
CA ALA A 142 -4.49 12.63 0.18
C ALA A 142 -3.44 13.51 0.86
N ALA A 143 -3.83 14.66 1.45
CA ALA A 143 -2.93 15.54 2.20
C ALA A 143 -2.37 14.90 3.49
N GLN A 144 -2.98 13.82 3.99
CA GLN A 144 -2.55 13.08 5.18
C GLN A 144 -1.94 11.72 4.84
N THR A 145 -2.09 11.25 3.60
CA THR A 145 -1.82 9.86 3.23
C THR A 145 -0.32 9.57 3.21
N PRO A 146 0.16 8.56 3.96
CA PRO A 146 1.49 8.01 3.76
C PRO A 146 1.57 7.23 2.44
N ASP A 147 2.78 7.03 1.94
CA ASP A 147 3.00 6.17 0.77
C ASP A 147 2.45 4.74 0.98
N ALA A 148 2.09 4.07 -0.10
CA ALA A 148 1.61 2.68 -0.12
C ALA A 148 0.38 2.39 0.77
N THR A 149 -0.42 3.39 1.10
CA THR A 149 -1.65 3.25 1.88
C THR A 149 -2.89 3.35 0.99
N ILE A 150 -2.90 4.33 0.09
CA ILE A 150 -3.92 4.51 -0.95
C ILE A 150 -3.28 4.22 -2.32
N GLY A 151 -3.99 3.48 -3.16
CA GLY A 151 -3.51 3.12 -4.50
C GLY A 151 -3.72 4.22 -5.52
N GLN A 152 -4.81 5.00 -5.36
CA GLN A 152 -5.20 6.06 -6.29
C GLN A 152 -6.18 7.02 -5.64
N THR A 153 -5.99 8.31 -5.80
CA THR A 153 -7.00 9.34 -5.52
C THR A 153 -7.62 9.79 -6.85
N PHE A 154 -8.95 9.65 -6.98
CA PHE A 154 -9.68 10.03 -8.18
C PHE A 154 -10.86 10.95 -7.85
N VAL A 155 -10.91 12.12 -8.48
CA VAL A 155 -11.93 13.13 -8.20
C VAL A 155 -12.53 13.72 -9.48
N VAL A 156 -13.83 13.96 -9.46
CA VAL A 156 -14.55 14.66 -10.54
C VAL A 156 -15.18 15.91 -9.96
N ASP A 157 -14.94 17.05 -10.61
CA ASP A 157 -15.46 18.36 -10.21
C ASP A 157 -15.32 18.67 -8.70
N PRO A 158 -14.15 18.41 -8.06
CA PRO A 158 -14.01 18.60 -6.62
C PRO A 158 -14.20 20.07 -6.23
N HIS A 159 -14.82 20.32 -5.08
CA HIS A 159 -14.85 21.67 -4.49
C HIS A 159 -13.49 22.06 -3.88
N ALA A 160 -13.25 23.35 -3.69
CA ALA A 160 -12.06 23.84 -3.01
C ALA A 160 -12.20 23.65 -1.49
N GLY A 161 -11.52 22.61 -0.96
CA GLY A 161 -11.48 22.29 0.47
C GLY A 161 -12.79 21.69 1.00
N ILE A 162 -12.86 21.48 2.30
CA ILE A 162 -13.95 20.79 3.02
C ILE A 162 -14.52 21.64 4.16
N PRO A 163 -15.81 21.48 4.55
CA PRO A 163 -16.41 22.22 5.66
C PRO A 163 -16.00 21.60 7.02
N LEU A 164 -14.69 21.58 7.30
CA LEU A 164 -14.10 21.03 8.52
C LEU A 164 -13.55 22.16 9.39
N SER A 165 -14.08 22.28 10.61
CA SER A 165 -13.63 23.26 11.60
C SER A 165 -12.38 22.81 12.39
N LYS A 166 -12.09 21.53 12.40
CA LYS A 166 -10.94 20.92 13.05
C LYS A 166 -9.71 20.91 12.12
N GLU A 167 -8.54 20.60 12.66
CA GLU A 167 -7.35 20.39 11.85
C GLU A 167 -7.14 18.92 11.51
N LEU A 168 -6.67 18.67 10.29
CA LEU A 168 -6.15 17.35 9.91
C LEU A 168 -4.68 17.23 10.38
N CYS A 169 -4.28 16.07 10.83
CA CYS A 169 -2.87 15.76 11.18
C CYS A 169 -2.04 15.65 9.91
N THR A 170 -1.54 16.77 9.42
CA THR A 170 -0.71 16.83 8.20
C THR A 170 0.22 18.04 8.26
N PRO A 171 1.47 17.92 7.76
CA PRO A 171 2.34 19.07 7.58
C PRO A 171 1.95 19.95 6.38
N ALA A 172 1.00 19.50 5.54
CA ALA A 172 0.53 20.25 4.38
C ALA A 172 -0.05 21.61 4.77
N GLN A 173 0.19 22.60 3.93
CA GLN A 173 -0.34 23.96 4.18
C GLN A 173 -1.86 23.96 4.20
N LYS A 174 -2.43 24.64 5.19
CA LYS A 174 -3.87 24.87 5.34
C LYS A 174 -4.21 26.34 5.13
N LYS A 175 -5.27 26.59 4.38
CA LYS A 175 -5.94 27.91 4.28
C LYS A 175 -7.39 27.76 4.69
N VAL A 176 -7.93 28.78 5.35
CA VAL A 176 -9.37 28.85 5.64
C VAL A 176 -10.01 29.85 4.70
N VAL A 177 -11.01 29.44 3.94
CA VAL A 177 -11.75 30.27 2.99
C VAL A 177 -13.24 30.16 3.35
N GLY A 178 -13.81 31.21 3.93
CA GLY A 178 -15.17 31.15 4.48
C GLY A 178 -15.24 30.16 5.65
N ASP A 179 -16.08 29.14 5.52
CA ASP A 179 -16.27 28.06 6.46
C ASP A 179 -15.50 26.76 6.05
N ARG A 180 -14.63 26.84 5.02
CA ARG A 180 -13.94 25.69 4.45
C ARG A 180 -12.45 25.69 4.78
N SER A 181 -11.93 24.51 5.10
CA SER A 181 -10.50 24.23 5.22
C SER A 181 -9.98 23.71 3.89
N VAL A 182 -9.05 24.44 3.28
CA VAL A 182 -8.40 24.09 2.00
C VAL A 182 -6.99 23.64 2.30
N TYR A 183 -6.69 22.38 2.03
CA TYR A 183 -5.39 21.79 2.27
C TYR A 183 -4.57 21.73 0.99
N GLY A 184 -3.27 22.04 1.08
CA GLY A 184 -2.29 21.65 0.09
C GLY A 184 -1.96 20.16 0.19
N LEU A 185 -0.87 19.74 -0.45
CA LEU A 185 -0.25 18.44 -0.27
C LEU A 185 1.10 18.60 0.42
N THR A 186 1.62 17.54 0.99
CA THR A 186 2.95 17.53 1.62
C THR A 186 4.04 17.71 0.58
N ASP A 187 5.14 18.38 0.95
CA ASP A 187 6.27 18.57 0.04
C ASP A 187 6.88 17.20 -0.37
N GLY A 188 7.33 17.11 -1.60
CA GLY A 188 7.99 15.90 -2.13
C GLY A 188 7.15 15.14 -3.17
N SER A 189 7.30 13.81 -3.20
CA SER A 189 6.50 12.96 -4.09
C SER A 189 5.05 12.88 -3.64
N LEU A 190 4.13 12.70 -4.58
CA LEU A 190 2.74 12.38 -4.22
C LEU A 190 2.67 11.07 -3.44
N PRO A 191 1.79 10.95 -2.42
CA PRO A 191 1.59 9.71 -1.68
C PRO A 191 1.01 8.60 -2.54
N ASP A 192 0.14 8.97 -3.49
CA ASP A 192 -0.48 8.12 -4.50
C ASP A 192 -0.72 8.94 -5.79
N PRO A 193 -0.96 8.31 -6.95
CA PRO A 193 -1.36 9.02 -8.15
C PRO A 193 -2.68 9.76 -7.95
N ILE A 194 -2.76 11.03 -8.36
CA ILE A 194 -3.96 11.86 -8.26
C ILE A 194 -4.47 12.20 -9.66
N ILE A 195 -5.72 11.87 -9.94
CA ILE A 195 -6.42 12.23 -11.18
C ILE A 195 -7.61 13.12 -10.81
N ALA A 196 -7.67 14.30 -11.41
CA ALA A 196 -8.80 15.22 -11.29
C ALA A 196 -9.42 15.48 -12.67
N THR A 197 -10.68 15.13 -12.86
CA THR A 197 -11.41 15.40 -14.10
C THR A 197 -12.43 16.51 -13.90
N PHE A 198 -12.48 17.44 -14.85
CA PHE A 198 -13.39 18.57 -14.83
C PHE A 198 -14.37 18.50 -15.99
N THR A 199 -15.67 18.64 -15.65
CA THR A 199 -16.76 18.74 -16.60
C THR A 199 -17.20 20.21 -16.78
N PRO A 200 -18.14 20.52 -17.69
CA PRO A 200 -18.70 21.85 -17.80
C PRO A 200 -19.45 22.35 -16.54
N ALA A 201 -19.76 21.44 -15.60
CA ALA A 201 -20.43 21.76 -14.34
C ALA A 201 -19.46 22.13 -13.20
N ALA A 202 -18.14 21.94 -13.42
CA ALA A 202 -17.11 22.15 -12.41
C ALA A 202 -17.14 23.55 -11.77
N ASP A 203 -16.98 23.59 -10.46
CA ASP A 203 -16.77 24.84 -9.73
C ASP A 203 -15.40 25.45 -10.07
N LYS A 204 -15.40 26.77 -10.30
CA LYS A 204 -14.17 27.50 -10.65
C LYS A 204 -13.13 27.46 -9.54
N ASP A 205 -13.57 27.56 -8.29
CA ASP A 205 -12.67 27.59 -7.13
C ASP A 205 -12.08 26.21 -6.89
N GLY A 206 -12.84 25.12 -7.11
CA GLY A 206 -12.35 23.76 -7.07
C GLY A 206 -11.30 23.49 -8.15
N ARG A 207 -11.58 23.91 -9.38
CA ARG A 207 -10.60 23.80 -10.47
C ARG A 207 -9.32 24.58 -10.17
N ALA A 208 -9.45 25.84 -9.72
CA ALA A 208 -8.29 26.66 -9.38
C ALA A 208 -7.46 26.03 -8.25
N HIS A 209 -8.10 25.40 -7.26
CA HIS A 209 -7.41 24.70 -6.20
C HIS A 209 -6.56 23.52 -6.73
N VAL A 210 -7.13 22.65 -7.57
CA VAL A 210 -6.38 21.54 -8.15
C VAL A 210 -5.25 22.02 -9.07
N GLU A 211 -5.45 23.08 -9.83
CA GLU A 211 -4.41 23.71 -10.62
C GLU A 211 -3.27 24.29 -9.76
N ASP A 212 -3.58 24.77 -8.57
CA ASP A 212 -2.58 25.22 -7.59
C ASP A 212 -1.80 24.03 -6.99
N LEU A 213 -2.49 22.93 -6.66
CA LEU A 213 -1.83 21.69 -6.24
C LEU A 213 -0.86 21.17 -7.33
N LYS A 214 -1.29 21.18 -8.59
CA LYS A 214 -0.45 20.74 -9.72
C LYS A 214 0.79 21.59 -9.91
N LYS A 215 0.79 22.88 -9.55
CA LYS A 215 2.00 23.73 -9.62
C LYS A 215 3.10 23.25 -8.67
N ALA A 216 2.73 22.68 -7.53
CA ALA A 216 3.66 22.10 -6.56
C ALA A 216 3.99 20.63 -6.89
N HIS A 217 3.04 19.91 -7.50
CA HIS A 217 3.11 18.49 -7.81
C HIS A 217 2.74 18.23 -9.27
N ASP A 218 3.68 18.33 -10.19
CA ASP A 218 3.48 18.21 -11.64
C ASP A 218 2.92 16.84 -12.07
N ALA A 219 3.09 15.82 -11.23
CA ALA A 219 2.56 14.48 -11.44
C ALA A 219 1.03 14.37 -11.27
N ILE A 220 0.34 15.37 -10.71
CA ILE A 220 -1.14 15.39 -10.68
C ILE A 220 -1.66 15.44 -12.13
N GLU A 221 -2.53 14.51 -12.48
CA GLU A 221 -3.17 14.48 -13.78
C GLU A 221 -4.49 15.28 -13.75
N ILE A 222 -4.59 16.31 -14.61
CA ILE A 222 -5.82 17.07 -14.81
C ILE A 222 -6.37 16.70 -16.18
N ARG A 223 -7.65 16.30 -16.21
CA ARG A 223 -8.40 15.95 -17.41
C ARG A 223 -9.60 16.91 -17.59
N ASP A 224 -10.01 17.14 -18.83
CA ASP A 224 -11.24 17.83 -19.18
C ASP A 224 -12.17 16.87 -19.91
N SER A 225 -13.46 16.87 -19.58
CA SER A 225 -14.48 16.10 -20.28
C SER A 225 -15.65 16.99 -20.68
N THR A 226 -16.35 16.57 -21.74
CA THR A 226 -17.65 17.18 -22.15
C THR A 226 -18.85 16.37 -21.67
N ASP A 227 -18.62 15.17 -21.11
CA ASP A 227 -19.64 14.30 -20.56
C ASP A 227 -20.08 14.77 -19.16
N ASP A 228 -21.16 14.24 -18.65
CA ASP A 228 -21.59 14.55 -17.27
C ASP A 228 -20.68 13.86 -16.24
N ALA A 229 -20.69 14.39 -15.01
CA ALA A 229 -19.78 13.93 -13.97
C ALA A 229 -19.94 12.45 -13.58
N GLN A 230 -21.17 11.93 -13.59
CA GLN A 230 -21.44 10.52 -13.26
C GLN A 230 -20.88 9.58 -14.33
N THR A 231 -21.07 9.90 -15.60
CA THR A 231 -20.55 9.13 -16.74
C THR A 231 -19.01 9.08 -16.67
N VAL A 232 -18.38 10.25 -16.54
CA VAL A 232 -16.91 10.36 -16.43
C VAL A 232 -16.37 9.59 -15.22
N PHE A 233 -17.07 9.67 -14.10
CA PHE A 233 -16.70 9.01 -12.87
C PHE A 233 -16.74 7.49 -13.03
N ALA A 234 -17.84 6.97 -13.57
CA ALA A 234 -18.01 5.55 -13.79
C ALA A 234 -16.97 4.98 -14.76
N ASP A 235 -16.78 5.59 -15.93
CA ASP A 235 -15.87 5.10 -16.97
C ASP A 235 -14.41 5.11 -16.47
N THR A 236 -14.01 6.16 -15.75
CA THR A 236 -12.64 6.26 -15.24
C THR A 236 -12.39 5.25 -14.11
N LEU A 237 -13.36 5.04 -13.20
CA LEU A 237 -13.21 4.04 -12.14
C LEU A 237 -13.04 2.63 -12.70
N ASP A 238 -13.71 2.28 -13.81
CA ASP A 238 -13.52 0.99 -14.48
C ASP A 238 -12.09 0.76 -14.91
N ASP A 239 -11.49 1.78 -15.54
CA ASP A 239 -10.11 1.72 -15.96
C ASP A 239 -9.16 1.59 -14.77
N LEU A 240 -9.39 2.37 -13.71
CA LEU A 240 -8.55 2.36 -12.50
C LEU A 240 -8.63 1.04 -11.74
N VAL A 241 -9.83 0.47 -11.56
CA VAL A 241 -10.02 -0.84 -10.94
C VAL A 241 -9.32 -1.93 -11.75
N THR A 242 -9.46 -1.90 -13.08
CA THR A 242 -8.80 -2.86 -13.96
C THR A 242 -7.27 -2.76 -13.85
N ALA A 243 -6.73 -1.56 -13.73
CA ALA A 243 -5.29 -1.33 -13.58
C ALA A 243 -4.76 -1.69 -12.19
N SER A 244 -5.56 -1.53 -11.12
CA SER A 244 -5.12 -1.71 -9.73
C SER A 244 -4.71 -3.15 -9.38
N GLY A 245 -5.22 -4.14 -10.10
CA GLY A 245 -4.91 -5.56 -9.92
C GLY A 245 -3.58 -6.01 -10.55
N ALA A 246 -2.97 -5.21 -11.41
CA ALA A 246 -1.76 -5.57 -12.13
C ALA A 246 -0.49 -5.09 -11.43
N PHE A 247 0.52 -5.95 -11.34
CA PHE A 247 1.88 -5.53 -10.97
C PHE A 247 2.68 -5.20 -12.22
N ASP A 248 3.11 -3.96 -12.34
CA ASP A 248 3.88 -3.47 -13.50
C ASP A 248 5.36 -3.90 -13.45
N ASN A 249 5.57 -5.21 -13.38
CA ASN A 249 6.91 -5.79 -13.49
C ASN A 249 6.86 -7.21 -14.09
N PRO A 250 7.97 -7.66 -14.73
CA PRO A 250 8.02 -8.94 -15.44
C PRO A 250 7.83 -10.19 -14.57
N LEU A 251 7.95 -10.05 -13.24
CA LEU A 251 7.83 -11.16 -12.30
C LEU A 251 6.41 -11.35 -11.78
N GLY A 252 5.52 -10.35 -11.95
CA GLY A 252 4.15 -10.38 -11.45
C GLY A 252 4.09 -10.43 -9.90
N LEU A 253 5.02 -9.77 -9.23
CA LEU A 253 5.14 -9.69 -7.78
C LEU A 253 4.95 -8.24 -7.32
N PRO A 254 4.53 -7.97 -6.07
CA PRO A 254 4.39 -6.62 -5.53
C PRO A 254 5.77 -6.01 -5.22
N LEU A 255 6.44 -5.51 -6.25
CA LEU A 255 7.80 -4.98 -6.17
C LEU A 255 7.84 -3.47 -6.38
N ALA A 256 8.65 -2.80 -5.56
CA ALA A 256 9.12 -1.44 -5.79
C ALA A 256 10.56 -1.51 -6.35
N VAL A 257 10.76 -1.06 -7.58
CA VAL A 257 12.07 -1.14 -8.25
C VAL A 257 12.69 0.24 -8.33
N LEU A 258 13.83 0.43 -7.65
CA LEU A 258 14.58 1.68 -7.64
C LEU A 258 15.87 1.49 -8.45
N GLU A 259 15.85 1.95 -9.69
CA GLU A 259 16.99 1.82 -10.59
C GLU A 259 18.12 2.79 -10.22
N ALA A 260 19.35 2.32 -10.25
CA ALA A 260 20.56 3.13 -10.12
C ALA A 260 21.66 2.59 -11.01
N LYS A 261 22.67 3.43 -11.29
CA LYS A 261 23.90 2.94 -11.89
C LYS A 261 24.69 2.20 -10.81
N PRO A 262 24.93 0.87 -10.96
CA PRO A 262 25.52 0.07 -9.89
C PRO A 262 26.89 0.57 -9.45
N ASN A 263 27.02 0.81 -8.16
CA ASN A 263 28.26 1.00 -7.43
C ASN A 263 28.50 -0.26 -6.56
N LEU A 264 29.72 -0.59 -6.18
CA LEU A 264 30.08 -1.77 -5.39
C LEU A 264 29.70 -3.13 -6.03
N ASP A 265 29.37 -3.16 -7.32
CA ASP A 265 28.93 -4.39 -8.02
C ASP A 265 27.79 -5.12 -7.29
N THR A 266 26.87 -4.36 -6.66
CA THR A 266 25.88 -4.83 -5.70
C THR A 266 24.49 -4.30 -6.01
N MET A 267 23.47 -5.12 -5.82
CA MET A 267 22.06 -4.72 -5.69
C MET A 267 21.54 -5.01 -4.29
N ALA A 268 20.50 -4.31 -3.86
CA ALA A 268 19.78 -4.65 -2.63
C ALA A 268 18.42 -5.29 -2.93
N VAL A 269 18.01 -6.23 -2.07
CA VAL A 269 16.63 -6.72 -1.97
C VAL A 269 16.16 -6.43 -0.56
N ILE A 270 15.01 -5.76 -0.41
CA ILE A 270 14.46 -5.37 0.88
C ILE A 270 13.07 -5.99 1.02
N TYR A 271 12.86 -6.81 2.06
CA TYR A 271 11.54 -7.18 2.55
C TYR A 271 11.06 -6.10 3.52
N SER A 272 9.95 -5.44 3.19
CA SER A 272 9.39 -4.38 4.03
C SER A 272 8.78 -4.92 5.33
N GLY A 273 8.44 -4.04 6.25
CA GLY A 273 7.56 -4.35 7.36
C GLY A 273 6.15 -4.77 6.91
N ASP A 274 5.30 -5.13 7.84
CA ASP A 274 3.90 -5.56 7.61
C ASP A 274 3.00 -4.45 7.06
N GLY A 275 3.37 -3.18 7.27
CA GLY A 275 2.71 -2.00 6.68
C GLY A 275 2.93 -1.81 5.17
N GLY A 276 3.76 -2.64 4.50
CA GLY A 276 4.08 -2.54 3.08
C GLY A 276 5.26 -1.62 2.78
N TRP A 277 5.46 -1.28 1.50
CA TRP A 277 6.62 -0.49 1.03
C TRP A 277 6.44 1.00 1.32
N ARG A 278 6.68 1.41 2.55
CA ARG A 278 6.55 2.81 3.01
C ARG A 278 7.59 3.16 4.07
N ASP A 279 7.56 4.37 4.58
CA ASP A 279 8.34 4.86 5.72
C ASP A 279 9.84 4.47 5.62
N ILE A 280 10.35 3.74 6.61
CA ILE A 280 11.74 3.28 6.69
C ILE A 280 12.19 2.54 5.42
N ASP A 281 11.36 1.65 4.88
CA ASP A 281 11.72 0.82 3.74
C ASP A 281 11.96 1.66 2.50
N LYS A 282 11.06 2.63 2.25
CA LYS A 282 11.17 3.56 1.13
C LYS A 282 12.35 4.51 1.30
N VAL A 283 12.56 5.03 2.51
CA VAL A 283 13.66 5.98 2.77
C VAL A 283 15.01 5.28 2.66
N VAL A 284 15.20 4.13 3.32
CA VAL A 284 16.42 3.32 3.22
C VAL A 284 16.69 2.90 1.78
N GLY A 285 15.65 2.43 1.06
CA GLY A 285 15.76 2.07 -0.35
C GLY A 285 16.20 3.24 -1.22
N GLY A 286 15.61 4.43 -1.03
CA GLY A 286 15.98 5.66 -1.74
C GLY A 286 17.41 6.13 -1.43
N MET A 287 17.87 5.95 -0.21
CA MET A 287 19.25 6.29 0.18
C MET A 287 20.25 5.32 -0.43
N LEU A 288 19.97 4.01 -0.44
CA LEU A 288 20.79 3.03 -1.15
C LEU A 288 20.87 3.33 -2.65
N GLN A 289 19.73 3.70 -3.26
CA GLN A 289 19.68 4.14 -4.67
C GLN A 289 20.60 5.32 -4.93
N LYS A 290 20.58 6.34 -4.07
CA LYS A 290 21.45 7.53 -4.18
C LYS A 290 22.95 7.16 -4.06
N GLU A 291 23.28 6.15 -3.28
CA GLU A 291 24.64 5.59 -3.15
C GLU A 291 25.03 4.67 -4.33
N GLY A 292 24.17 4.54 -5.33
CA GLY A 292 24.41 3.70 -6.50
C GLY A 292 24.22 2.21 -6.23
N ILE A 293 23.35 1.85 -5.31
CA ILE A 293 22.94 0.47 -5.08
C ILE A 293 21.47 0.36 -5.55
N PRO A 294 21.20 -0.21 -6.74
CA PRO A 294 19.83 -0.41 -7.19
C PRO A 294 19.08 -1.34 -6.25
N VAL A 295 17.79 -1.08 -6.03
CA VAL A 295 16.97 -1.75 -5.00
C VAL A 295 15.76 -2.42 -5.62
N VAL A 296 15.46 -3.63 -5.14
CA VAL A 296 14.15 -4.27 -5.30
C VAL A 296 13.51 -4.38 -3.92
N GLY A 297 12.52 -3.54 -3.67
CA GLY A 297 11.67 -3.64 -2.48
C GLY A 297 10.53 -4.63 -2.70
N ILE A 298 10.28 -5.50 -1.75
CA ILE A 298 9.13 -6.40 -1.72
C ILE A 298 8.13 -5.78 -0.75
N ASP A 299 6.97 -5.39 -1.25
CA ASP A 299 5.85 -4.93 -0.43
C ASP A 299 5.27 -6.12 0.34
N SER A 300 5.67 -6.26 1.60
CA SER A 300 5.30 -7.42 2.42
C SER A 300 3.81 -7.47 2.70
N LEU A 301 3.13 -6.33 2.87
CA LEU A 301 1.68 -6.29 3.06
C LEU A 301 0.95 -6.98 1.91
N ARG A 302 1.27 -6.64 0.69
CA ARG A 302 0.63 -7.22 -0.51
C ARG A 302 1.12 -8.64 -0.79
N TYR A 303 2.39 -8.93 -0.52
CA TYR A 303 3.00 -10.23 -0.80
C TYR A 303 2.52 -11.30 0.19
N PHE A 304 2.46 -11.00 1.49
CA PHE A 304 2.04 -11.91 2.56
C PHE A 304 0.59 -11.69 3.00
N TRP A 305 -0.20 -10.99 2.22
CA TRP A 305 -1.64 -10.86 2.49
C TRP A 305 -2.34 -12.22 2.50
N THR A 306 -1.97 -13.11 1.58
CA THR A 306 -2.34 -14.52 1.62
C THR A 306 -1.16 -15.33 2.16
N GLU A 307 -1.48 -16.42 2.89
CA GLU A 307 -0.42 -17.27 3.47
C GLU A 307 0.53 -17.77 2.38
N ARG A 308 1.83 -17.63 2.62
CA ARG A 308 2.92 -18.12 1.78
C ARG A 308 3.67 -19.23 2.49
N LYS A 309 4.17 -20.19 1.73
CA LYS A 309 5.11 -21.16 2.28
C LYS A 309 6.53 -20.61 2.22
N PRO A 310 7.40 -20.95 3.19
CA PRO A 310 8.81 -20.52 3.15
C PRO A 310 9.52 -20.84 1.84
N GLN A 311 9.22 -22.00 1.22
CA GLN A 311 9.80 -22.39 -0.06
C GLN A 311 9.34 -21.50 -1.22
N GLU A 312 8.07 -21.13 -1.26
CA GLU A 312 7.52 -20.21 -2.27
C GLU A 312 8.20 -18.83 -2.19
N THR A 313 8.41 -18.34 -0.96
CA THR A 313 9.13 -17.09 -0.72
C THR A 313 10.58 -17.15 -1.19
N ALA A 314 11.26 -18.29 -0.96
CA ALA A 314 12.62 -18.51 -1.44
C ALA A 314 12.69 -18.64 -2.97
N ASP A 315 11.74 -19.30 -3.60
CA ASP A 315 11.67 -19.45 -5.06
C ASP A 315 11.43 -18.07 -5.71
N ASP A 316 10.58 -17.23 -5.14
CA ASP A 316 10.37 -15.86 -5.62
C ASP A 316 11.59 -14.97 -5.40
N LEU A 317 12.28 -15.07 -4.26
CA LEU A 317 13.55 -14.38 -4.03
C LEU A 317 14.61 -14.82 -5.05
N SER A 318 14.68 -16.10 -5.37
CA SER A 318 15.56 -16.66 -6.41
C SER A 318 15.29 -16.00 -7.77
N ARG A 319 14.01 -15.89 -8.17
CA ARG A 319 13.58 -15.24 -9.42
C ARG A 319 13.99 -13.76 -9.45
N ILE A 320 13.80 -13.05 -8.34
CA ILE A 320 14.20 -11.64 -8.18
C ILE A 320 15.72 -11.49 -8.35
N ILE A 321 16.49 -12.28 -7.60
CA ILE A 321 17.96 -12.26 -7.64
C ILE A 321 18.46 -12.56 -9.06
N GLU A 322 17.96 -13.61 -9.69
CA GLU A 322 18.39 -14.01 -11.04
C GLU A 322 18.08 -12.93 -12.08
N PHE A 323 16.85 -12.39 -12.06
CA PHE A 323 16.39 -11.40 -13.03
C PHE A 323 17.16 -10.10 -12.90
N TYR A 324 17.17 -9.48 -11.71
CA TYR A 324 17.73 -8.13 -11.53
C TYR A 324 19.26 -8.12 -11.50
N ARG A 325 19.92 -9.15 -10.99
CA ARG A 325 21.39 -9.25 -11.13
C ARG A 325 21.82 -9.30 -12.59
N LYS A 326 21.08 -9.98 -13.44
CA LYS A 326 21.35 -10.02 -14.88
C LYS A 326 21.06 -8.67 -15.54
N GLN A 327 19.94 -8.03 -15.21
CA GLN A 327 19.54 -6.73 -15.75
C GLN A 327 20.56 -5.66 -15.39
N TRP A 328 20.95 -5.56 -14.13
CA TRP A 328 21.89 -4.55 -13.63
C TRP A 328 23.37 -4.95 -13.73
N LYS A 329 23.64 -6.18 -14.14
CA LYS A 329 25.00 -6.73 -14.31
C LYS A 329 25.84 -6.65 -13.04
N VAL A 330 25.26 -7.02 -11.89
CA VAL A 330 25.91 -7.01 -10.59
C VAL A 330 26.16 -8.43 -10.08
N LYS A 331 27.18 -8.59 -9.22
CA LYS A 331 27.57 -9.89 -8.66
C LYS A 331 27.00 -10.11 -7.26
N HIS A 332 26.90 -9.06 -6.46
CA HIS A 332 26.58 -9.14 -5.07
C HIS A 332 25.15 -8.76 -4.76
N VAL A 333 24.60 -9.32 -3.72
CA VAL A 333 23.27 -9.01 -3.19
C VAL A 333 23.40 -8.61 -1.73
N LEU A 334 22.88 -7.45 -1.39
CA LEU A 334 22.60 -7.02 -0.03
C LEU A 334 21.14 -7.40 0.25
N LEU A 335 20.91 -8.34 1.17
CA LEU A 335 19.57 -8.75 1.56
C LEU A 335 19.21 -8.07 2.86
N ILE A 336 18.10 -7.34 2.87
CA ILE A 336 17.60 -6.56 4.01
C ILE A 336 16.19 -7.02 4.35
N GLY A 337 15.86 -7.10 5.64
CA GLY A 337 14.50 -7.21 6.13
C GLY A 337 14.28 -6.24 7.26
N TYR A 338 13.10 -5.62 7.33
CA TYR A 338 12.69 -4.78 8.43
C TYR A 338 11.45 -5.35 9.12
N SER A 339 11.49 -5.41 10.46
CA SER A 339 10.37 -5.90 11.27
C SER A 339 9.86 -7.26 10.74
N PHE A 340 8.61 -7.41 10.33
CA PHE A 340 8.09 -8.61 9.68
C PHE A 340 9.02 -9.15 8.56
N GLY A 341 9.57 -8.25 7.73
CA GLY A 341 10.53 -8.65 6.70
C GLY A 341 11.83 -9.21 7.26
N ALA A 342 12.30 -8.71 8.42
CA ALA A 342 13.48 -9.25 9.08
C ALA A 342 13.25 -10.68 9.56
N ASP A 343 12.05 -10.99 10.03
CA ASP A 343 11.67 -12.33 10.51
C ASP A 343 11.61 -13.35 9.36
N ILE A 344 11.21 -12.93 8.16
CA ILE A 344 11.09 -13.75 6.96
C ILE A 344 12.45 -14.11 6.36
N VAL A 345 13.40 -13.19 6.37
CA VAL A 345 14.69 -13.33 5.65
C VAL A 345 15.51 -14.55 6.06
N PRO A 346 15.66 -14.93 7.36
CA PRO A 346 16.50 -16.05 7.76
C PRO A 346 16.13 -17.39 7.10
N ALA A 347 14.87 -17.81 7.21
CA ALA A 347 14.40 -19.07 6.60
C ALA A 347 14.43 -19.00 5.06
N THR A 348 14.01 -17.85 4.50
CA THR A 348 14.06 -17.63 3.04
C THR A 348 15.47 -17.77 2.49
N TYR A 349 16.48 -17.18 3.15
CA TYR A 349 17.88 -17.33 2.78
C TYR A 349 18.35 -18.80 2.86
N GLN A 350 17.92 -19.56 3.90
CA GLN A 350 18.31 -20.95 4.04
C GLN A 350 17.80 -21.84 2.91
N LEU A 351 16.71 -21.48 2.29
CA LEU A 351 16.09 -22.25 1.21
C LEU A 351 16.60 -21.86 -0.19
N LEU A 352 17.39 -20.78 -0.31
CA LEU A 352 18.03 -20.40 -1.58
C LEU A 352 18.99 -21.49 -2.10
N LYS A 353 19.17 -21.53 -3.41
CA LYS A 353 20.16 -22.40 -4.06
C LYS A 353 21.58 -21.96 -3.69
N PRO A 354 22.57 -22.89 -3.74
CA PRO A 354 23.95 -22.59 -3.38
C PRO A 354 24.60 -21.43 -4.17
N GLU A 355 24.27 -21.27 -5.45
CA GLU A 355 24.76 -20.18 -6.29
C GLU A 355 24.22 -18.80 -5.87
N GLU A 356 22.98 -18.74 -5.45
CA GLU A 356 22.33 -17.50 -4.97
C GLU A 356 22.88 -17.14 -3.60
N LYS A 357 23.01 -18.11 -2.69
CA LYS A 357 23.68 -17.90 -1.39
C LYS A 357 25.08 -17.33 -1.53
N ARG A 358 25.86 -17.79 -2.52
CA ARG A 358 27.19 -17.24 -2.79
C ARG A 358 27.17 -15.79 -3.30
N ALA A 359 26.06 -15.34 -3.88
CA ALA A 359 25.90 -13.96 -4.31
C ALA A 359 25.57 -13.01 -3.15
N VAL A 360 24.96 -13.51 -2.08
CA VAL A 360 24.63 -12.70 -0.91
C VAL A 360 25.92 -12.30 -0.18
N ALA A 361 26.21 -11.01 -0.17
CA ALA A 361 27.37 -10.42 0.49
C ALA A 361 27.07 -9.96 1.93
N GLN A 362 25.80 -9.62 2.22
CA GLN A 362 25.34 -9.23 3.54
C GLN A 362 23.85 -9.53 3.70
N ILE A 363 23.48 -9.88 4.93
CA ILE A 363 22.10 -9.98 5.42
C ILE A 363 21.98 -8.98 6.55
N SER A 364 21.16 -7.95 6.37
CA SER A 364 20.86 -6.93 7.39
C SER A 364 19.44 -7.14 7.90
N LEU A 365 19.31 -7.47 9.18
CA LEU A 365 18.04 -7.68 9.87
C LEU A 365 17.79 -6.48 10.77
N LEU A 366 16.71 -5.73 10.50
CA LEU A 366 16.35 -4.51 11.21
C LEU A 366 15.16 -4.80 12.12
N SER A 367 15.32 -4.64 13.42
CA SER A 367 14.31 -4.93 14.46
C SER A 367 13.76 -6.37 14.32
N LEU A 368 14.65 -7.38 14.30
CA LEU A 368 14.29 -8.80 14.24
C LEU A 368 13.55 -9.24 15.50
N SER A 369 12.46 -10.00 15.36
CA SER A 369 11.71 -10.61 16.46
C SER A 369 12.02 -12.10 16.67
N HIS A 370 11.48 -12.70 17.77
CA HIS A 370 11.57 -14.13 18.04
C HIS A 370 10.48 -14.98 17.38
N GLN A 371 9.60 -14.37 16.61
CA GLN A 371 8.46 -15.05 16.00
C GLN A 371 8.39 -14.69 14.51
N VAL A 372 8.09 -15.69 13.69
CA VAL A 372 7.85 -15.47 12.25
C VAL A 372 6.49 -16.01 11.84
N ASP A 373 5.75 -15.23 11.07
CA ASP A 373 4.55 -15.61 10.37
C ASP A 373 4.74 -15.41 8.86
N TYR A 374 4.07 -16.26 8.05
CA TYR A 374 4.09 -16.16 6.59
C TYR A 374 2.75 -15.65 6.04
N VAL A 375 2.00 -14.96 6.88
CA VAL A 375 0.76 -14.27 6.54
C VAL A 375 0.62 -13.04 7.44
N ILE A 376 0.22 -11.93 6.87
CA ILE A 376 -0.06 -10.72 7.66
C ILE A 376 -1.44 -10.86 8.32
N SER A 377 -1.48 -10.71 9.64
CA SER A 377 -2.69 -10.81 10.44
C SER A 377 -3.24 -9.43 10.76
N VAL A 378 -4.42 -9.10 10.21
CA VAL A 378 -5.14 -7.86 10.54
C VAL A 378 -5.52 -7.82 12.03
N MET A 379 -5.72 -8.99 12.66
CA MET A 379 -6.01 -9.08 14.11
C MET A 379 -4.79 -8.74 14.98
N GLY A 380 -3.57 -8.90 14.46
CA GLY A 380 -2.34 -8.49 15.14
C GLY A 380 -2.29 -6.99 15.38
N TRP A 381 -2.75 -6.19 14.45
CA TRP A 381 -2.83 -4.72 14.59
C TRP A 381 -3.94 -4.27 15.54
N LEU A 382 -4.94 -5.10 15.78
CA LEU A 382 -5.98 -4.89 16.82
C LEU A 382 -5.52 -5.37 18.21
N GLY A 383 -4.20 -5.62 18.41
CA GLY A 383 -3.62 -5.99 19.70
C GLY A 383 -3.82 -7.46 20.10
N GLN A 384 -4.30 -8.31 19.20
CA GLN A 384 -4.35 -9.76 19.45
C GLN A 384 -3.08 -10.40 18.90
N LYS A 385 -2.14 -10.76 19.81
CA LYS A 385 -0.94 -11.51 19.43
C LYS A 385 -1.34 -12.88 18.89
N THR A 386 -1.01 -13.14 17.62
CA THR A 386 -0.99 -14.50 17.08
C THR A 386 0.35 -15.14 17.45
N GLU A 387 0.36 -16.39 17.91
CA GLU A 387 1.63 -17.13 18.05
C GLU A 387 2.18 -17.41 16.66
N GLY A 388 3.43 -16.95 16.38
CA GLY A 388 4.09 -17.14 15.09
C GLY A 388 4.20 -18.61 14.71
N ALA A 389 3.43 -19.02 13.70
CA ALA A 389 3.37 -20.42 13.26
C ALA A 389 4.66 -20.90 12.61
N GLY A 390 5.50 -20.00 12.12
CA GLY A 390 6.76 -20.26 11.43
C GLY A 390 7.95 -20.52 12.35
N GLY A 391 7.84 -20.26 13.65
CA GLY A 391 8.88 -20.52 14.64
C GLY A 391 9.78 -19.32 14.94
N ASP A 392 11.00 -19.58 15.38
CA ASP A 392 11.98 -18.56 15.80
C ASP A 392 13.08 -18.39 14.72
N PRO A 393 13.20 -17.21 14.08
CA PRO A 393 14.16 -16.92 13.02
C PRO A 393 15.64 -17.15 13.42
N ILE A 394 15.96 -17.05 14.70
CA ILE A 394 17.32 -17.33 15.21
C ILE A 394 17.75 -18.78 14.93
N LYS A 395 16.79 -19.71 14.90
CA LYS A 395 17.10 -21.12 14.57
C LYS A 395 17.53 -21.27 13.11
N ASP A 396 16.94 -20.50 12.22
CA ASP A 396 17.26 -20.53 10.80
C ASP A 396 18.63 -19.87 10.51
N LEU A 397 19.04 -18.90 11.31
CA LEU A 397 20.36 -18.29 11.19
C LEU A 397 21.50 -19.23 11.51
N LYS A 398 21.29 -20.32 12.28
CA LYS A 398 22.35 -21.29 12.63
C LYS A 398 22.99 -21.97 11.41
N GLY A 399 22.31 -22.01 10.27
CA GLY A 399 22.84 -22.55 9.02
C GLY A 399 23.50 -21.53 8.10
N ALA A 400 23.42 -20.23 8.43
CA ALA A 400 24.03 -19.16 7.66
C ALA A 400 25.51 -18.97 8.01
N ASN A 401 26.30 -18.42 7.06
CA ASN A 401 27.63 -17.93 7.41
C ASN A 401 27.46 -16.68 8.32
N PRO A 402 27.86 -16.74 9.60
CA PRO A 402 27.61 -15.65 10.55
C PRO A 402 28.29 -14.34 10.14
N LYS A 403 29.38 -14.38 9.37
CA LYS A 403 30.05 -13.19 8.87
C LYS A 403 29.19 -12.35 7.91
N LEU A 404 28.15 -12.93 7.32
CA LEU A 404 27.22 -12.22 6.45
C LEU A 404 26.13 -11.50 7.24
N VAL A 405 25.84 -11.93 8.48
CA VAL A 405 24.68 -11.47 9.25
C VAL A 405 25.04 -10.23 10.06
N GLN A 406 24.22 -9.20 9.93
CA GLN A 406 24.21 -7.99 10.72
C GLN A 406 22.78 -7.77 11.22
N CYS A 407 22.59 -7.70 12.56
CA CYS A 407 21.30 -7.39 13.15
C CYS A 407 21.40 -6.01 13.80
N ILE A 408 20.47 -5.13 13.45
CA ILE A 408 20.40 -3.74 13.94
C ILE A 408 19.06 -3.55 14.63
N TYR A 409 19.05 -2.96 15.83
CA TYR A 409 17.82 -2.69 16.57
C TYR A 409 17.91 -1.37 17.33
N GLY A 410 16.76 -0.78 17.61
CA GLY A 410 16.67 0.43 18.44
C GLY A 410 16.84 0.10 19.92
N LYS A 411 17.56 0.94 20.65
CA LYS A 411 17.82 0.75 22.08
C LYS A 411 16.54 0.78 22.92
N ASP A 412 15.59 1.59 22.50
CA ASP A 412 14.33 1.83 23.19
C ASP A 412 13.17 1.04 22.55
N ASP A 413 13.49 0.09 21.65
CA ASP A 413 12.55 -0.86 21.05
C ASP A 413 12.07 -1.82 22.15
N ASP A 414 10.79 -1.75 22.50
CA ASP A 414 10.13 -2.51 23.54
C ASP A 414 9.37 -3.75 23.03
N ASP A 415 9.45 -4.00 21.73
CA ASP A 415 8.96 -5.23 21.12
C ASP A 415 9.81 -6.46 21.47
N ASP A 416 9.42 -7.64 20.98
CA ASP A 416 10.12 -8.91 21.22
C ASP A 416 11.44 -9.00 20.42
N VAL A 417 12.44 -8.18 20.78
CA VAL A 417 13.70 -8.00 20.03
C VAL A 417 14.61 -9.22 20.13
N ALA A 418 14.83 -9.90 19.01
CA ALA A 418 15.71 -11.07 18.89
C ALA A 418 17.16 -10.73 18.49
N CYS A 419 17.47 -9.50 18.06
CA CYS A 419 18.81 -9.10 17.63
C CYS A 419 19.92 -9.45 18.66
N PRO A 420 19.76 -9.27 19.97
CA PRO A 420 20.78 -9.68 20.94
C PRO A 420 21.18 -11.17 20.85
N ALA A 421 20.22 -12.05 20.53
CA ALA A 421 20.46 -13.49 20.39
C ALA A 421 21.23 -13.87 19.10
N VAL A 422 21.35 -12.96 18.15
CA VAL A 422 22.16 -13.17 16.93
C VAL A 422 23.65 -13.31 17.26
N LYS A 423 24.12 -12.77 18.40
CA LYS A 423 25.49 -12.98 18.91
C LYS A 423 25.79 -14.46 19.17
N ASP A 424 24.79 -15.22 19.63
CA ASP A 424 24.96 -16.64 19.98
C ASP A 424 25.17 -17.51 18.75
N VAL A 425 24.75 -17.04 17.57
CA VAL A 425 25.00 -17.68 16.28
C VAL A 425 26.19 -17.06 15.54
N GLY A 426 26.90 -16.12 16.16
CA GLY A 426 28.15 -15.52 15.67
C GLY A 426 27.95 -14.33 14.71
N GLY A 427 26.74 -13.81 14.57
CA GLY A 427 26.45 -12.62 13.77
C GLY A 427 26.84 -11.32 14.45
N GLU A 428 26.94 -10.25 13.67
CA GLU A 428 27.18 -8.90 14.16
C GLU A 428 25.86 -8.31 14.72
N VAL A 429 25.93 -7.68 15.89
CA VAL A 429 24.77 -7.01 16.52
C VAL A 429 25.12 -5.56 16.81
N ILE A 430 24.26 -4.67 16.35
CA ILE A 430 24.42 -3.22 16.48
C ILE A 430 23.18 -2.64 17.14
N GLU A 431 23.35 -1.96 18.25
CA GLU A 431 22.33 -1.17 18.92
C GLU A 431 22.45 0.28 18.45
N LEU A 432 21.36 0.87 17.95
CA LEU A 432 21.25 2.27 17.60
C LEU A 432 20.32 3.00 18.59
N PRO A 433 20.42 4.33 18.73
CA PRO A 433 19.42 5.10 19.43
C PRO A 433 18.03 4.95 18.79
N GLY A 434 16.97 5.12 19.61
CA GLY A 434 15.59 5.15 19.18
C GLY A 434 14.83 3.85 19.44
N ASP A 435 13.58 3.87 19.03
CA ASP A 435 12.59 2.82 19.16
C ASP A 435 12.65 1.81 17.96
N HIS A 436 11.54 1.12 17.71
CA HIS A 436 11.37 0.22 16.58
C HIS A 436 11.61 0.88 15.21
N HIS A 437 11.38 2.20 15.11
CA HIS A 437 11.59 3.04 13.93
C HIS A 437 12.91 3.85 13.99
N PHE A 438 13.82 3.59 14.97
CA PHE A 438 15.12 4.24 15.10
C PHE A 438 15.05 5.76 15.23
N ASP A 439 14.01 6.31 15.89
CA ASP A 439 13.71 7.75 15.97
C ASP A 439 13.76 8.44 14.59
N GLU A 440 13.37 7.73 13.52
CA GLU A 440 13.44 8.18 12.13
C GLU A 440 14.85 8.61 11.64
N ASN A 441 15.91 8.23 12.38
CA ASN A 441 17.29 8.52 11.98
C ASN A 441 17.78 7.52 10.92
N TYR A 442 17.13 7.52 9.78
CA TYR A 442 17.41 6.58 8.68
C TYR A 442 18.76 6.87 7.99
N ASP A 443 19.31 8.07 8.14
CA ASP A 443 20.69 8.39 7.69
C ASP A 443 21.71 7.52 8.43
N LEU A 444 21.64 7.47 9.76
CA LEU A 444 22.54 6.66 10.59
C LEU A 444 22.34 5.17 10.28
N LEU A 445 21.10 4.72 10.19
CA LEU A 445 20.74 3.33 9.88
C LEU A 445 21.32 2.91 8.53
N THR A 446 21.03 3.65 7.45
CA THR A 446 21.50 3.34 6.10
C THR A 446 23.02 3.38 6.02
N LYS A 447 23.65 4.36 6.65
CA LYS A 447 25.11 4.42 6.73
C LYS A 447 25.69 3.19 7.41
N THR A 448 25.08 2.72 8.50
CA THR A 448 25.51 1.51 9.23
C THR A 448 25.42 0.26 8.34
N ILE A 449 24.34 0.11 7.59
CA ILE A 449 24.15 -0.98 6.62
C ILE A 449 25.25 -0.95 5.54
N ILE A 450 25.50 0.22 4.93
CA ILE A 450 26.48 0.39 3.86
C ILE A 450 27.92 0.18 4.36
N ASP A 451 28.27 0.65 5.55
CA ASP A 451 29.58 0.45 6.14
C ASP A 451 29.84 -1.04 6.39
N GLY A 452 28.85 -1.77 6.89
CA GLY A 452 28.88 -3.22 7.02
C GLY A 452 29.10 -3.93 5.68
N LEU A 453 28.38 -3.54 4.64
CA LEU A 453 28.53 -4.08 3.29
C LEU A 453 29.94 -3.82 2.74
N LYS A 454 30.45 -2.59 2.83
CA LYS A 454 31.80 -2.22 2.39
C LYS A 454 32.90 -3.01 3.09
N ALA A 455 32.72 -3.30 4.38
CA ALA A 455 33.64 -4.13 5.14
C ALA A 455 33.66 -5.59 4.63
N ARG A 456 32.49 -6.17 4.37
CA ARG A 456 32.35 -7.56 3.90
C ARG A 456 32.83 -7.76 2.46
N LEU A 457 32.68 -6.77 1.59
CA LEU A 457 33.19 -6.82 0.20
C LEU A 457 34.72 -6.71 0.10
N LYS A 458 35.42 -6.30 1.15
CA LYS A 458 36.89 -6.20 1.19
C LYS A 458 37.58 -7.44 1.76
N GLY A 459 36.86 -8.27 2.49
CA GLY A 459 37.37 -9.46 3.17
C GLY A 459 37.03 -10.74 2.46
#